data_6ea18522e53592f2f2903f3e25dfaecb
#
_entry.id   6ea18522e53592f2f2903f3e25dfaecb
#
_cell.length_a   1.000
_cell.length_b   1.000
_cell.length_c   1.000
_cell.angle_alpha   90.00
_cell.angle_beta   90.00
_cell.angle_gamma   90.00
#
_symmetry.space_group_name_H-M   'P 1'
#
loop_
_entity.id
_entity.type
_entity.pdbx_description
1 polymer ?
#
loop_
_entity_poly.entity_id
_entity_poly.type
_entity_poly.pdbx_seq_one_letter_code
_entity_poly.pdbx_strand_id
1 'polypeptide(L)'
;MSTLIQLKINPTMPNTVDSVLNSLFLSSETKSLLILEKWINELCETHSISSEKYGNILIAVTEAVNNAITHGNLNVIDKKTIVSYALNDKALSFFIKDEGNGFDFNNLPDPTDPANIETPDGRGIFLMRHLSDDVTFHNEGSFVEILFDL
;
A
#
# COMPACT_ATOMS: atom_id res chain seq x y z
N MET A 1 -5.07 27.12 17.64
CA MET A 1 -4.94 25.87 18.42
C MET A 1 -4.77 24.72 17.45
N SER A 2 -3.57 24.24 17.31
CA SER A 2 -3.28 23.06 16.50
C SER A 2 -3.61 21.84 17.33
N THR A 3 -4.69 21.12 16.98
CA THR A 3 -4.92 19.81 17.55
C THR A 3 -3.91 18.86 16.93
N LEU A 4 -2.80 18.64 17.64
CA LEU A 4 -1.88 17.55 17.36
C LEU A 4 -2.66 16.26 17.55
N ILE A 5 -3.10 15.66 16.45
CA ILE A 5 -3.56 14.28 16.45
C ILE A 5 -2.33 13.45 16.79
N GLN A 6 -2.23 13.02 18.05
CA GLN A 6 -1.30 11.98 18.43
C GLN A 6 -1.74 10.69 17.72
N LEU A 7 -1.19 10.46 16.54
CA LEU A 7 -1.20 9.13 15.95
C LEU A 7 -0.54 8.20 16.96
N LYS A 8 -1.30 7.27 17.53
CA LYS A 8 -0.73 6.14 18.26
C LYS A 8 0.13 5.37 17.26
N ILE A 9 1.41 5.66 17.27
CA ILE A 9 2.39 5.04 16.39
C ILE A 9 2.54 3.60 16.84
N ASN A 10 2.16 2.67 15.97
CA ASN A 10 2.47 1.25 16.15
C ASN A 10 4.01 1.12 16.21
N PRO A 11 4.57 0.31 17.14
CA PRO A 11 6.03 0.28 17.38
C PRO A 11 6.90 -0.17 16.19
N THR A 12 6.29 -0.52 15.07
CA THR A 12 6.98 -0.90 13.83
C THR A 12 7.20 0.26 12.85
N MET A 13 6.61 1.45 13.10
CA MET A 13 6.89 2.62 12.26
C MET A 13 8.20 3.30 12.68
N PRO A 14 9.07 3.63 11.73
CA PRO A 14 10.28 4.42 12.06
C PRO A 14 9.87 5.78 12.63
N ASN A 15 10.27 6.03 13.86
CA ASN A 15 10.03 7.26 14.63
C ASN A 15 10.91 8.41 14.13
N THR A 16 10.88 8.74 12.83
CA THR A 16 11.66 9.86 12.31
C THR A 16 10.74 10.91 11.70
N VAL A 17 11.10 12.16 11.88
CA VAL A 17 10.43 13.34 11.29
C VAL A 17 10.30 13.19 9.76
N ASP A 18 11.17 12.42 9.15
CA ASP A 18 11.17 12.12 7.71
C ASP A 18 9.93 11.31 7.26
N SER A 19 9.30 10.54 8.15
CA SER A 19 8.13 9.72 7.80
C SER A 19 6.90 10.54 7.40
N VAL A 20 6.75 11.76 7.93
CA VAL A 20 5.63 12.66 7.61
C VAL A 20 5.82 13.33 6.25
N LEU A 21 7.06 13.63 5.87
CA LEU A 21 7.40 14.26 4.59
C LEU A 21 7.23 13.29 3.41
N ASN A 22 7.20 12.00 3.68
CA ASN A 22 7.12 10.92 2.70
C ASN A 22 5.74 10.26 2.64
N SER A 23 4.69 11.00 2.97
CA SER A 23 3.31 10.47 2.99
C SER A 23 2.45 11.12 1.91
N LEU A 24 1.60 10.29 1.30
CA LEU A 24 0.60 10.67 0.32
C LEU A 24 -0.79 10.36 0.87
N PHE A 25 -1.70 11.34 0.83
CA PHE A 25 -3.08 11.20 1.28
C PHE A 25 -4.00 11.12 0.06
N LEU A 26 -4.75 10.04 -0.07
CA LEU A 26 -5.60 9.78 -1.23
C LEU A 26 -7.07 9.68 -0.82
N SER A 27 -7.96 10.34 -1.58
CA SER A 27 -9.40 10.11 -1.47
C SER A 27 -9.77 8.72 -2.02
N SER A 28 -10.89 8.16 -1.54
CA SER A 28 -11.33 6.82 -1.93
C SER A 28 -12.09 6.82 -3.25
N GLU A 29 -11.39 7.15 -4.32
CA GLU A 29 -11.89 7.16 -5.69
C GLU A 29 -10.83 6.66 -6.67
N THR A 30 -11.25 6.08 -7.78
CA THR A 30 -10.36 5.44 -8.76
C THR A 30 -9.31 6.40 -9.34
N LYS A 31 -9.66 7.66 -9.55
CA LYS A 31 -8.71 8.66 -10.08
C LYS A 31 -7.51 8.92 -9.16
N SER A 32 -7.63 8.60 -7.88
CA SER A 32 -6.51 8.69 -6.93
C SER A 32 -5.34 7.77 -7.29
N LEU A 33 -5.58 6.69 -8.04
CA LEU A 33 -4.53 5.78 -8.51
C LEU A 33 -3.58 6.47 -9.50
N LEU A 34 -4.04 7.47 -10.26
CA LEU A 34 -3.17 8.27 -11.14
C LEU A 34 -2.22 9.17 -10.33
N ILE A 35 -2.69 9.70 -9.22
CA ILE A 35 -1.88 10.50 -8.29
C ILE A 35 -0.81 9.61 -7.66
N LEU A 36 -1.18 8.41 -7.26
CA LEU A 36 -0.27 7.40 -6.71
C LEU A 36 0.83 7.03 -7.70
N GLU A 37 0.47 6.73 -8.95
CA GLU A 37 1.42 6.37 -10.01
C GLU A 37 2.48 7.46 -10.20
N LYS A 38 2.05 8.72 -10.30
CA LYS A 38 2.95 9.85 -10.43
C LYS A 38 3.90 9.96 -9.23
N TRP A 39 3.38 9.81 -8.02
CA TRP A 39 4.17 9.88 -6.79
C TRP A 39 5.20 8.76 -6.70
N ILE A 40 4.84 7.52 -7.07
CA ILE A 40 5.78 6.39 -7.11
C ILE A 40 6.86 6.63 -8.18
N ASN A 41 6.50 7.15 -9.33
CA ASN A 41 7.46 7.48 -10.39
C ASN A 41 8.49 8.50 -9.91
N GLU A 42 8.05 9.60 -9.32
CA GLU A 42 8.92 10.64 -8.76
C GLU A 42 9.85 10.09 -7.65
N LEU A 43 9.31 9.24 -6.78
CA LEU A 43 10.08 8.58 -5.73
C LEU A 43 11.18 7.69 -6.32
N CYS A 44 10.84 6.85 -7.29
CA CYS A 44 11.79 5.93 -7.91
C CYS A 44 12.88 6.66 -8.71
N GLU A 45 12.52 7.73 -9.40
CA GLU A 45 13.50 8.59 -10.09
C GLU A 45 14.43 9.28 -9.09
N THR A 46 13.89 9.89 -8.04
CA THR A 46 14.64 10.60 -7.01
C THR A 46 15.69 9.71 -6.33
N HIS A 47 15.32 8.46 -6.07
CA HIS A 47 16.18 7.51 -5.37
C HIS A 47 16.92 6.53 -6.28
N SER A 48 16.90 6.76 -7.60
CA SER A 48 17.59 5.93 -8.59
C SER A 48 17.24 4.45 -8.51
N ILE A 49 15.98 4.13 -8.27
CA ILE A 49 15.47 2.76 -8.27
C ILE A 49 15.50 2.20 -9.70
N SER A 50 15.96 0.97 -9.85
CA SER A 50 16.04 0.34 -11.18
C SER A 50 14.66 0.19 -11.85
N SER A 51 14.63 0.17 -13.18
CA SER A 51 13.38 0.03 -13.93
C SER A 51 12.67 -1.29 -13.66
N GLU A 52 13.41 -2.37 -13.40
CA GLU A 52 12.85 -3.66 -13.00
C GLU A 52 12.12 -3.58 -11.67
N LYS A 53 12.76 -2.99 -10.66
CA LYS A 53 12.15 -2.78 -9.34
C LYS A 53 10.95 -1.82 -9.42
N TYR A 54 11.05 -0.75 -10.21
CA TYR A 54 9.95 0.18 -10.42
C TYR A 54 8.65 -0.50 -10.86
N GLY A 55 8.73 -1.39 -11.86
CA GLY A 55 7.56 -2.12 -12.35
C GLY A 55 6.87 -2.94 -11.24
N ASN A 56 7.67 -3.68 -10.47
CA ASN A 56 7.18 -4.48 -9.35
C ASN A 56 6.56 -3.62 -8.25
N ILE A 57 7.22 -2.53 -7.88
CA ILE A 57 6.74 -1.57 -6.89
C ILE A 57 5.41 -0.96 -7.33
N LEU A 58 5.33 -0.47 -8.57
CA LEU A 58 4.14 0.17 -9.09
C LEU A 58 2.92 -0.76 -9.01
N ILE A 59 3.05 -2.00 -9.48
CA ILE A 59 1.94 -2.96 -9.49
C ILE A 59 1.55 -3.33 -8.06
N ALA A 60 2.50 -3.73 -7.22
CA ALA A 60 2.20 -4.19 -5.87
C ALA A 60 1.58 -3.10 -5.00
N VAL A 61 2.11 -1.89 -5.02
CA VAL A 61 1.58 -0.77 -4.23
C VAL A 61 0.23 -0.30 -4.78
N THR A 62 0.05 -0.27 -6.09
CA THR A 62 -1.25 0.07 -6.71
C THR A 62 -2.33 -0.93 -6.30
N GLU A 63 -2.05 -2.22 -6.27
CA GLU A 63 -3.00 -3.23 -5.81
C GLU A 63 -3.35 -3.05 -4.34
N ALA A 64 -2.39 -2.76 -3.49
CA ALA A 64 -2.63 -2.50 -2.08
C ALA A 64 -3.51 -1.26 -1.86
N VAL A 65 -3.25 -0.18 -2.59
CA VAL A 65 -4.05 1.05 -2.50
C VAL A 65 -5.45 0.84 -3.08
N ASN A 66 -5.57 0.12 -4.19
CA ASN A 66 -6.88 -0.21 -4.75
C ASN A 66 -7.73 -1.04 -3.77
N ASN A 67 -7.12 -2.00 -3.08
CA ASN A 67 -7.80 -2.76 -2.02
C ASN A 67 -8.22 -1.86 -0.86
N ALA A 68 -7.36 -0.95 -0.45
CA ALA A 68 -7.67 0.02 0.61
C ALA A 68 -8.87 0.91 0.24
N ILE A 69 -8.93 1.38 -1.01
CA ILE A 69 -10.02 2.21 -1.51
C ILE A 69 -11.33 1.43 -1.61
N THR A 70 -11.29 0.24 -2.22
CA THR A 70 -12.50 -0.52 -2.57
C THR A 70 -13.02 -1.39 -1.44
N HIS A 71 -12.14 -2.13 -0.78
CA HIS A 71 -12.49 -3.10 0.27
C HIS A 71 -12.35 -2.53 1.68
N GLY A 72 -11.35 -1.66 1.91
CA GLY A 72 -11.18 -0.96 3.18
C GLY A 72 -12.20 0.17 3.34
N ASN A 73 -12.05 1.21 2.54
CA ASN A 73 -12.86 2.43 2.63
C ASN A 73 -14.20 2.35 1.89
N LEU A 74 -14.48 1.25 1.18
CA LEU A 74 -15.74 0.99 0.45
C LEU A 74 -16.12 2.11 -0.53
N ASN A 75 -15.14 2.71 -1.17
CA ASN A 75 -15.28 3.85 -2.10
C ASN A 75 -15.97 5.09 -1.47
N VAL A 76 -15.93 5.22 -0.15
CA VAL A 76 -16.42 6.42 0.54
C VAL A 76 -15.40 7.55 0.37
N ILE A 77 -15.76 8.55 -0.44
CA ILE A 77 -14.82 9.58 -0.92
C ILE A 77 -14.14 10.36 0.21
N ASP A 78 -14.85 10.57 1.34
CA ASP A 78 -14.33 11.31 2.51
C ASP A 78 -13.37 10.48 3.36
N LYS A 79 -13.32 9.17 3.16
CA LYS A 79 -12.34 8.31 3.79
C LYS A 79 -11.02 8.35 3.03
N LYS A 80 -9.91 8.45 3.74
CA LYS A 80 -8.57 8.57 3.16
C LYS A 80 -7.80 7.26 3.23
N THR A 81 -6.99 7.05 2.22
CA THR A 81 -5.90 6.08 2.24
C THR A 81 -4.59 6.85 2.38
N ILE A 82 -3.78 6.46 3.34
CA ILE A 82 -2.47 7.07 3.60
C ILE A 82 -1.41 6.10 3.11
N VAL A 83 -0.56 6.57 2.21
CA VAL A 83 0.59 5.82 1.70
C VAL A 83 1.85 6.53 2.16
N SER A 84 2.75 5.80 2.79
CA SER A 84 4.07 6.30 3.19
C SER A 84 5.15 5.29 2.85
N TYR A 85 6.40 5.72 2.86
CA TYR A 85 7.54 4.82 2.62
C TYR A 85 8.69 5.10 3.57
N ALA A 86 9.52 4.08 3.75
CA ALA A 86 10.81 4.18 4.42
C ALA A 86 11.87 3.56 3.51
N LEU A 87 12.98 4.24 3.33
CA LEU A 87 14.08 3.82 2.45
C LEU A 87 15.38 3.81 3.23
N ASN A 88 16.15 2.75 3.05
CA ASN A 88 17.55 2.65 3.46
C ASN A 88 18.38 2.02 2.33
N ASP A 89 19.68 1.79 2.56
CA ASP A 89 20.59 1.27 1.52
C ASP A 89 20.24 -0.14 1.03
N LYS A 90 19.42 -0.87 1.75
CA LYS A 90 19.11 -2.29 1.48
C LYS A 90 17.67 -2.54 1.07
N ALA A 91 16.74 -1.68 1.47
CA ALA A 91 15.33 -1.96 1.30
C ALA A 91 14.48 -0.70 1.20
N LEU A 92 13.37 -0.84 0.50
CA LEU A 92 12.28 0.13 0.41
C LEU A 92 11.00 -0.52 0.93
N SER A 93 10.41 0.06 1.95
CA SER A 93 9.13 -0.40 2.52
C SER A 93 8.03 0.61 2.25
N PHE A 94 6.87 0.13 1.83
CA PHE A 94 5.65 0.95 1.73
C PHE A 94 4.67 0.56 2.81
N PHE A 95 3.96 1.55 3.33
CA PHE A 95 2.93 1.41 4.36
C PHE A 95 1.64 2.01 3.83
N ILE A 96 0.59 1.20 3.74
CA ILE A 96 -0.71 1.61 3.23
C ILE A 96 -1.76 1.40 4.33
N LYS A 97 -2.42 2.48 4.74
CA LYS A 97 -3.43 2.49 5.79
C LYS A 97 -4.75 3.05 5.27
N ASP A 98 -5.84 2.32 5.49
CA ASP A 98 -7.19 2.80 5.24
C ASP A 98 -7.97 3.04 6.54
N GLU A 99 -9.16 3.61 6.43
CA GLU A 99 -10.06 3.91 7.55
C GLU A 99 -11.18 2.88 7.69
N GLY A 100 -11.06 1.73 7.03
CA GLY A 100 -12.04 0.65 7.06
C GLY A 100 -11.88 -0.29 8.26
N ASN A 101 -12.71 -1.32 8.29
CA ASN A 101 -12.71 -2.36 9.33
C ASN A 101 -11.80 -3.55 9.01
N GLY A 102 -11.04 -3.47 7.92
CA GLY A 102 -10.24 -4.58 7.43
C GLY A 102 -11.02 -5.58 6.58
N PHE A 103 -10.38 -6.67 6.22
CA PHE A 103 -10.96 -7.75 5.44
C PHE A 103 -10.20 -9.06 5.68
N ASP A 104 -10.83 -10.18 5.36
CA ASP A 104 -10.20 -11.50 5.53
C ASP A 104 -9.22 -11.78 4.39
N PHE A 105 -7.97 -11.39 4.57
CA PHE A 105 -6.89 -11.60 3.59
C PHE A 105 -6.30 -13.02 3.63
N ASN A 106 -6.69 -13.87 4.60
CA ASN A 106 -6.19 -15.24 4.73
C ASN A 106 -7.03 -16.27 3.94
N ASN A 107 -8.31 -15.98 3.70
CA ASN A 107 -9.28 -16.89 3.06
C ASN A 107 -9.69 -16.45 1.65
N LEU A 108 -8.79 -15.77 0.94
CA LEU A 108 -9.04 -15.38 -0.44
C LEU A 108 -8.89 -16.58 -1.38
N PRO A 109 -9.75 -16.69 -2.43
CA PRO A 109 -9.60 -17.74 -3.42
C PRO A 109 -8.26 -17.63 -4.16
N ASP A 110 -7.65 -18.78 -4.47
CA ASP A 110 -6.43 -18.82 -5.27
C ASP A 110 -6.74 -18.34 -6.70
N PRO A 111 -6.18 -17.20 -7.15
CA PRO A 111 -6.43 -16.65 -8.48
C PRO A 111 -5.82 -17.49 -9.61
N THR A 112 -4.91 -18.42 -9.29
CA THR A 112 -4.28 -19.34 -10.26
C THR A 112 -5.10 -20.60 -10.47
N ASP A 113 -6.09 -20.88 -9.61
CA ASP A 113 -7.02 -22.00 -9.79
C ASP A 113 -7.97 -21.69 -10.96
N PRO A 114 -8.11 -22.60 -11.95
CA PRO A 114 -9.05 -22.42 -13.07
C PRO A 114 -10.47 -22.14 -12.64
N ALA A 115 -10.92 -22.64 -11.47
CA ALA A 115 -12.24 -22.36 -10.93
C ALA A 115 -12.43 -20.89 -10.52
N ASN A 116 -11.36 -20.14 -10.32
CA ASN A 116 -11.34 -18.76 -9.83
C ASN A 116 -10.94 -17.73 -10.92
N ILE A 117 -10.80 -18.15 -12.19
CA ILE A 117 -10.33 -17.27 -13.29
C ILE A 117 -11.19 -16.01 -13.42
N GLU A 118 -12.51 -16.12 -13.23
CA GLU A 118 -13.44 -15.00 -13.36
C GLU A 118 -13.68 -14.26 -12.02
N THR A 119 -13.05 -14.71 -10.93
CA THR A 119 -13.21 -14.11 -9.61
C THR A 119 -12.05 -13.14 -9.36
N PRO A 120 -12.28 -11.80 -9.33
CA PRO A 120 -11.19 -10.83 -9.13
C PRO A 120 -10.62 -10.83 -7.71
N ASP A 121 -11.33 -11.41 -6.75
CA ASP A 121 -10.92 -11.43 -5.34
C ASP A 121 -9.63 -12.24 -5.14
N GLY A 122 -8.71 -11.69 -4.35
CA GLY A 122 -7.42 -12.31 -4.04
C GLY A 122 -6.32 -12.10 -5.09
N ARG A 123 -6.66 -11.69 -6.30
CA ARG A 123 -5.66 -11.47 -7.37
C ARG A 123 -4.67 -10.36 -7.00
N GLY A 124 -5.15 -9.26 -6.43
CA GLY A 124 -4.32 -8.15 -5.99
C GLY A 124 -3.33 -8.57 -4.90
N ILE A 125 -3.77 -9.34 -3.91
CA ILE A 125 -2.90 -9.84 -2.83
C ILE A 125 -1.88 -10.84 -3.38
N PHE A 126 -2.28 -11.70 -4.30
CA PHE A 126 -1.35 -12.60 -4.99
C PHE A 126 -0.23 -11.81 -5.69
N LEU A 127 -0.57 -10.75 -6.43
CA LEU A 127 0.40 -9.89 -7.10
C LEU A 127 1.31 -9.16 -6.10
N MET A 128 0.76 -8.63 -5.01
CA MET A 128 1.57 -8.02 -3.95
C MET A 128 2.64 -8.98 -3.43
N ARG A 129 2.24 -10.21 -3.08
CA ARG A 129 3.16 -11.23 -2.53
C ARG A 129 4.16 -11.75 -3.55
N HIS A 130 3.77 -11.81 -4.80
CA HIS A 130 4.63 -12.33 -5.88
C HIS A 130 5.68 -11.30 -6.33
N LEU A 131 5.33 -10.01 -6.33
CA LEU A 131 6.18 -8.93 -6.87
C LEU A 131 7.02 -8.22 -5.80
N SER A 132 6.79 -8.51 -4.52
CA SER A 132 7.55 -7.97 -3.40
C SER A 132 8.34 -9.06 -2.68
N ASP A 133 9.22 -8.66 -1.78
CA ASP A 133 10.01 -9.59 -0.97
C ASP A 133 9.27 -10.00 0.31
N ASP A 134 8.39 -9.14 0.84
CA ASP A 134 7.50 -9.48 1.94
C ASP A 134 6.25 -8.61 1.94
N VAL A 135 5.13 -9.17 2.42
CA VAL A 135 3.87 -8.47 2.66
C VAL A 135 3.34 -8.85 4.03
N THR A 136 3.14 -7.86 4.89
CA THR A 136 2.60 -8.06 6.23
C THR A 136 1.31 -7.26 6.41
N PHE A 137 0.23 -7.93 6.80
CA PHE A 137 -1.05 -7.29 7.11
C PHE A 137 -1.17 -7.10 8.63
N HIS A 138 -1.64 -5.92 9.04
CA HIS A 138 -1.92 -5.55 10.41
C HIS A 138 -3.36 -5.05 10.55
N ASN A 139 -3.85 -4.95 11.77
CA ASN A 139 -5.18 -4.40 12.07
C ASN A 139 -6.29 -5.02 11.21
N GLU A 140 -6.29 -6.35 11.10
CA GLU A 140 -7.29 -7.11 10.33
C GLU A 140 -7.34 -6.74 8.83
N GLY A 141 -6.22 -6.28 8.27
CA GLY A 141 -6.07 -5.94 6.86
C GLY A 141 -6.22 -4.46 6.53
N SER A 142 -6.56 -3.58 7.49
CA SER A 142 -6.67 -2.13 7.28
C SER A 142 -5.31 -1.41 7.19
N PHE A 143 -4.24 -2.11 7.51
CA PHE A 143 -2.87 -1.63 7.40
C PHE A 143 -2.00 -2.71 6.77
N VAL A 144 -1.27 -2.38 5.72
CA VAL A 144 -0.37 -3.30 5.03
C VAL A 144 1.02 -2.70 4.87
N GLU A 145 2.02 -3.53 5.10
CA GLU A 145 3.43 -3.22 4.86
C GLU A 145 3.95 -4.09 3.72
N ILE A 146 4.59 -3.48 2.73
CA ILE A 146 5.17 -4.16 1.56
C ILE A 146 6.64 -3.83 1.50
N LEU A 147 7.49 -4.85 1.50
CA LEU A 147 8.95 -4.74 1.49
C LEU A 147 9.52 -5.12 0.13
N PHE A 148 10.45 -4.30 -0.36
CA PHE A 148 11.27 -4.58 -1.54
C PHE A 148 12.73 -4.49 -1.17
N ASP A 149 13.49 -5.56 -1.37
CA ASP A 149 14.95 -5.55 -1.28
C ASP A 149 15.53 -4.81 -2.49
N LEU A 150 16.57 -4.01 -2.25
CA LEU A 150 17.22 -3.20 -3.26
C LEU A 150 18.61 -3.71 -3.63
#